data_9619a672d04377849db2ed0827cd6f3c
#
_entry.id   9619a672d04377849db2ed0827cd6f3c
#
_cell.length_a   1.000
_cell.length_b   1.000
_cell.length_c   1.000
_cell.angle_alpha   90.00
_cell.angle_beta   90.00
_cell.angle_gamma   90.00
#
_symmetry.space_group_name_H-M   'P 1'
#
loop_
_entity.id
_entity.type
_entity.pdbx_description
1 polymer ?
#
loop_
_entity_poly.entity_id
_entity_poly.type
_entity_poly.pdbx_seq_one_letter_code
_entity_poly.pdbx_strand_id
1 'polypeptide(L)' 'MILRRRRVQLHWPENIPASGLRSLIKHQVLDQEQWLRWALTAVSLDENGRRILQLEAVSTE' A
#
# COMPACT_ATOMS: atom_id res chain seq x y z
N MET A 1 -0.22 6.51 -23.80
CA MET A 1 -0.09 6.32 -22.35
C MET A 1 -1.21 5.42 -21.86
N ILE A 2 -0.86 4.34 -21.17
CA ILE A 2 -1.84 3.41 -20.64
C ILE A 2 -1.84 3.52 -19.12
N LEU A 3 -3.02 3.71 -18.54
CA LEU A 3 -3.18 3.75 -17.10
C LEU A 3 -3.49 2.34 -16.59
N ARG A 4 -2.77 1.93 -15.55
CA ARG A 4 -3.01 0.66 -14.88
C ARG A 4 -3.45 0.90 -13.46
N ARG A 5 -4.52 0.22 -13.07
CA ARG A 5 -4.99 0.23 -11.67
C ARG A 5 -4.61 -1.09 -11.03
N ARG A 6 -4.01 -1.01 -9.86
CA ARG A 6 -3.60 -2.18 -9.10
C ARG A 6 -4.13 -2.14 -7.68
N ARG A 7 -4.47 -3.31 -7.17
CA ARG A 7 -4.77 -3.50 -5.75
C ARG A 7 -3.60 -4.22 -5.11
N VAL A 8 -3.11 -3.66 -4.02
CA VAL A 8 -1.95 -4.19 -3.32
C VAL A 8 -2.29 -4.38 -1.85
N GLN A 9 -1.81 -5.47 -1.27
CA GLN A 9 -1.94 -5.72 0.16
C GLN A 9 -0.57 -5.73 0.79
N LEU A 10 -0.44 -5.07 1.95
CA LEU A 10 0.78 -5.02 2.73
C LEU A 10 0.47 -5.33 4.18
N HIS A 11 1.42 -5.96 4.87
CA HIS A 11 1.36 -6.06 6.32
C HIS A 11 1.72 -4.73 6.95
N TRP A 12 0.95 -4.37 7.98
CA TRP A 12 1.28 -3.21 8.82
C TRP A 12 1.95 -3.72 10.09
N PRO A 13 3.30 -3.64 10.21
CA PRO A 13 4.00 -4.12 11.38
C PRO A 13 3.58 -3.38 12.65
N GLU A 14 3.54 -4.09 13.76
CA GLU A 14 3.10 -3.51 15.04
C GLU A 14 3.98 -2.37 15.52
N ASN A 15 5.27 -2.39 15.16
CA ASN A 15 6.22 -1.38 15.59
C ASN A 15 6.18 -0.10 14.75
N ILE A 16 5.31 -0.05 13.72
CA ILE A 16 5.20 1.14 12.86
C ILE A 16 3.92 1.89 13.21
N PRO A 17 4.01 3.14 13.69
CA PRO A 17 2.84 3.95 13.97
C PRO A 17 2.17 4.41 12.66
N ALA A 18 0.93 4.88 12.78
CA ALA A 18 0.18 5.37 11.62
C ALA A 18 0.92 6.48 10.87
N SER A 19 1.66 7.33 11.57
CA SER A 19 2.47 8.38 10.95
C SER A 19 3.60 7.85 10.09
N GLY A 20 4.01 6.60 10.27
CA GLY A 20 5.07 5.97 9.46
C GLY A 20 4.54 5.18 8.27
N LEU A 21 3.22 5.06 8.10
CA LEU A 21 2.65 4.25 7.04
C LEU A 21 2.98 4.75 5.64
N ARG A 22 3.01 6.06 5.45
CA ARG A 22 3.34 6.62 4.14
C ARG A 22 4.73 6.21 3.68
N SER A 23 5.71 6.27 4.59
CA SER A 23 7.07 5.84 4.28
C SER A 23 7.13 4.35 4.00
N LEU A 24 6.44 3.54 4.79
CA LEU A 24 6.38 2.10 4.59
C LEU A 24 5.83 1.76 3.20
N ILE A 25 4.74 2.39 2.81
CA ILE A 25 4.10 2.17 1.52
C ILE A 25 5.04 2.59 0.38
N LYS A 26 5.67 3.74 0.51
CA LYS A 26 6.62 4.20 -0.51
C LYS A 26 7.77 3.22 -0.72
N HIS A 27 8.32 2.69 0.37
CA HIS A 27 9.46 1.78 0.25
C HIS A 27 9.07 0.42 -0.30
N GLN A 28 7.90 -0.09 0.02
CA GLN A 28 7.53 -1.44 -0.37
C GLN A 28 6.78 -1.52 -1.69
N VAL A 29 6.05 -0.50 -2.04
CA VAL A 29 5.17 -0.52 -3.21
C VAL A 29 5.63 0.44 -4.30
N LEU A 30 5.95 1.68 -3.91
CA LEU A 30 6.13 2.76 -4.87
C LEU A 30 7.54 2.84 -5.45
N ASP A 31 8.50 2.11 -4.88
CA ASP A 31 9.89 2.11 -5.36
C ASP A 31 10.08 1.38 -6.68
N GLN A 32 9.15 0.49 -7.04
CA GLN A 32 9.34 -0.40 -8.18
C GLN A 32 8.69 0.07 -9.47
N GLU A 33 7.77 1.02 -9.39
CA GLU A 33 7.04 1.53 -10.56
C GLU A 33 6.76 3.02 -10.40
N GLN A 34 6.48 3.66 -11.52
CA GLN A 34 6.07 5.06 -11.48
C GLN A 34 4.57 5.15 -11.19
N TRP A 35 4.27 5.43 -9.94
CA TRP A 35 2.90 5.59 -9.51
C TRP A 35 2.47 7.04 -9.66
N LEU A 36 1.32 7.26 -10.30
CA LEU A 36 0.73 8.60 -10.41
C LEU A 36 0.03 8.99 -9.11
N ARG A 37 -0.66 8.05 -8.52
CA ARG A 37 -1.35 8.26 -7.24
C ARG A 37 -1.69 6.93 -6.61
N TRP A 38 -1.95 6.97 -5.32
CA TRP A 38 -2.38 5.80 -4.57
C TRP A 38 -3.29 6.23 -3.42
N ALA A 39 -4.07 5.29 -2.92
CA ALA A 39 -4.94 5.53 -1.78
C ALA A 39 -5.05 4.27 -0.94
N LEU A 40 -5.09 4.47 0.37
CA LEU A 40 -5.41 3.40 1.31
C LEU A 40 -6.93 3.21 1.31
N THR A 41 -7.39 2.02 0.96
CA THR A 41 -8.82 1.75 0.83
C THR A 41 -9.41 1.05 2.04
N ALA A 42 -8.60 0.25 2.74
CA ALA A 42 -9.09 -0.47 3.91
C ALA A 42 -7.92 -0.94 4.77
N VAL A 43 -8.23 -1.15 6.06
CA VAL A 43 -7.36 -1.84 6.99
C VAL A 43 -8.14 -3.02 7.54
N SER A 44 -7.58 -4.21 7.46
CA SER A 44 -8.24 -5.42 7.94
C SER A 44 -7.28 -6.23 8.83
N LEU A 45 -7.81 -7.28 9.44
CA LEU A 45 -7.00 -8.22 10.21
C LEU A 45 -6.98 -9.56 9.51
N ASP A 46 -5.82 -10.23 9.53
CA ASP A 46 -5.73 -11.60 9.04
C ASP A 46 -6.14 -12.60 10.15
N GLU A 47 -6.01 -13.89 9.85
CA GLU A 47 -6.39 -14.95 10.77
C GLU A 47 -5.59 -14.92 12.07
N ASN A 48 -4.39 -14.38 12.04
CA ASN A 48 -3.50 -14.27 13.20
C ASN A 48 -3.63 -12.95 13.95
N GLY A 49 -4.59 -12.11 13.57
CA GLY A 49 -4.78 -10.80 14.17
C GLY A 49 -3.79 -9.74 13.70
N ARG A 50 -3.06 -9.99 12.62
CA ARG A 50 -2.13 -9.03 12.06
C ARG A 50 -2.87 -8.04 11.18
N ARG A 51 -2.44 -6.79 11.22
CA ARG A 51 -3.06 -5.75 10.41
C ARG A 51 -2.60 -5.83 8.97
N ILE A 52 -3.55 -5.73 8.05
CA ILE A 52 -3.28 -5.73 6.62
C ILE A 52 -3.82 -4.43 6.02
N LEU A 53 -2.95 -3.75 5.25
CA LEU A 53 -3.31 -2.55 4.52
C LEU A 53 -3.73 -2.94 3.11
N GLN A 54 -4.87 -2.42 2.66
CA GLN A 54 -5.31 -2.57 1.28
C GLN A 54 -5.20 -1.24 0.57
N LEU A 55 -4.52 -1.25 -0.56
CA LEU A 55 -4.21 -0.05 -1.34
C LEU A 55 -4.71 -0.20 -2.75
N GLU A 56 -5.15 0.91 -3.32
CA GLU A 56 -5.30 1.05 -4.76
C GLU A 56 -4.28 2.05 -5.27
N ALA A 57 -3.62 1.71 -6.36
CA ALA A 57 -2.64 2.58 -6.97
C ALA A 57 -2.83 2.64 -8.48
N VAL A 58 -2.50 3.78 -9.07
CA VAL A 58 -2.58 3.99 -10.52
C VAL A 58 -1.18 4.29 -11.03
N SER A 59 -0.75 3.53 -12.01
CA SER A 59 0.54 3.73 -12.64
C SER A 59 0.38 3.95 -14.15
N THR A 60 1.44 4.41 -14.79
CA THR A 60 1.54 4.48 -16.25
C THR A 60 2.51 3.43 -16.75
N GLU A 61 2.24 2.95 -17.93
CA GLU A 61 3.22 2.16 -18.68
C GLU A 61 4.10 3.05 -19.52
#